data_2972dd7f24ae39f4dcd4f21c6d6b1283
#
_entry.id   2972dd7f24ae39f4dcd4f21c6d6b1283
#
_cell.length_a   1.000
_cell.length_b   1.000
_cell.length_c   1.000
_cell.angle_alpha   90.00
_cell.angle_beta   90.00
_cell.angle_gamma   90.00
#
_symmetry.space_group_name_H-M   'P 1'
#
loop_
_entity.id
_entity.type
_entity.pdbx_description
1 polymer ?
#
loop_
_entity_poly.entity_id
_entity_poly.type
_entity_poly.pdbx_seq_one_letter_code
_entity_poly.pdbx_strand_id
1 'polypeptide(L)'
;MKKRPVDIVVISDIHLGTYGCHAKELIKYLKSINPKQVVLNGDIVDIWQFNKRYWPKSHMKVVKLLMEWITKGVKVHYITGNHDEMMRKFSGFNLGSFSIVNKLVLNVHGKKAWIFHGDVFDVTMQHSKWLAKMGAIGYDTLILINSAVNFCYKKLGRGPVSMSKKIKNSVKSAVKFINNFEQTAADIAIENEFDYVICGHIHQPEIKSVQNDNGSVMYLNSGDWIENLTSLEYVKGEWKLYRYEDDMYIQAYNSDSNDHVEMLEKKELFQSLMAEFNDMVASKVSK
;
A
#
# COMPACT_ATOMS: atom_id res chain seq x y z
N MET A 1 -26.06 5.05 4.20
CA MET A 1 -25.56 4.50 2.93
C MET A 1 -25.67 2.97 2.97
N LYS A 2 -26.26 2.31 1.96
CA LYS A 2 -26.33 0.84 1.93
C LYS A 2 -24.95 0.30 1.56
N LYS A 3 -24.34 -0.48 2.45
CA LYS A 3 -23.00 -1.04 2.23
C LYS A 3 -23.03 -2.12 1.14
N ARG A 4 -22.02 -2.14 0.27
CA ARG A 4 -21.86 -3.18 -0.75
C ARG A 4 -21.40 -4.49 -0.10
N PRO A 5 -22.05 -5.64 -0.37
CA PRO A 5 -21.55 -6.93 0.09
C PRO A 5 -20.28 -7.30 -0.69
N VAL A 6 -19.25 -7.75 0.02
CA VAL A 6 -17.99 -8.25 -0.53
C VAL A 6 -17.66 -9.56 0.18
N ASP A 7 -17.33 -10.62 -0.57
CA ASP A 7 -17.01 -11.90 0.07
C ASP A 7 -15.63 -11.85 0.70
N ILE A 8 -14.61 -11.41 -0.05
CA ILE A 8 -13.24 -11.25 0.45
C ILE A 8 -12.72 -9.89 -0.03
N VAL A 9 -12.08 -9.14 0.84
CA VAL A 9 -11.30 -7.96 0.48
C VAL A 9 -9.83 -8.15 0.85
N VAL A 10 -8.92 -7.82 -0.06
CA VAL A 10 -7.47 -7.79 0.19
C VAL A 10 -6.99 -6.36 0.08
N ILE A 11 -6.36 -5.88 1.13
CA ILE A 11 -5.82 -4.52 1.26
C ILE A 11 -4.37 -4.64 1.71
N SER A 12 -3.45 -3.98 1.05
CA SER A 12 -2.03 -3.95 1.42
C SER A 12 -1.50 -2.53 1.42
N ASP A 13 -0.29 -2.36 1.90
CA ASP A 13 0.51 -1.14 1.73
C ASP A 13 -0.25 0.13 2.15
N ILE A 14 -0.84 0.09 3.35
CA ILE A 14 -1.57 1.22 3.94
C ILE A 14 -0.61 2.23 4.55
N HIS A 15 0.47 1.74 5.18
CA HIS A 15 1.49 2.52 5.85
C HIS A 15 0.94 3.52 6.89
N LEU A 16 0.07 3.03 7.80
CA LEU A 16 -0.39 3.84 8.92
C LEU A 16 0.81 4.32 9.75
N GLY A 17 0.84 5.59 10.08
CA GLY A 17 1.96 6.23 10.78
C GLY A 17 2.83 7.09 9.88
N THR A 18 2.59 7.10 8.56
CA THR A 18 3.28 7.95 7.58
C THR A 18 2.39 9.07 7.05
N TYR A 19 3.03 10.12 6.51
CA TYR A 19 2.32 11.24 5.88
C TYR A 19 1.69 10.87 4.54
N GLY A 20 2.22 9.85 3.84
CA GLY A 20 1.74 9.39 2.54
C GLY A 20 0.43 8.60 2.60
N CYS A 21 0.02 8.14 3.78
CA CYS A 21 -1.18 7.31 3.94
C CYS A 21 -2.46 8.11 3.68
N HIS A 22 -3.25 7.68 2.69
CA HIS A 22 -4.58 8.23 2.39
C HIS A 22 -5.67 7.64 3.29
N ALA A 23 -5.48 7.79 4.61
CA ALA A 23 -6.36 7.20 5.63
C ALA A 23 -7.82 7.68 5.57
N LYS A 24 -8.08 8.90 5.08
CA LYS A 24 -9.45 9.44 4.95
C LYS A 24 -10.21 8.74 3.81
N GLU A 25 -9.55 8.57 2.69
CA GLU A 25 -10.04 7.86 1.52
C GLU A 25 -10.30 6.40 1.88
N LEU A 26 -9.35 5.77 2.56
CA LEU A 26 -9.49 4.40 3.07
C LEU A 26 -10.71 4.28 4.01
N ILE A 27 -10.93 5.21 4.93
CA ILE A 27 -12.10 5.20 5.82
C ILE A 27 -13.41 5.24 5.03
N LYS A 28 -13.49 6.06 3.98
CA LYS A 28 -14.68 6.14 3.12
C LYS A 28 -14.93 4.79 2.43
N TYR A 29 -13.88 4.20 1.86
CA TYR A 29 -13.94 2.88 1.25
C TYR A 29 -14.39 1.81 2.25
N LEU A 30 -13.72 1.67 3.40
CA LEU A 30 -14.07 0.67 4.42
C LEU A 30 -15.52 0.80 4.93
N LYS A 31 -16.05 2.02 4.96
CA LYS A 31 -17.44 2.29 5.33
C LYS A 31 -18.43 1.93 4.24
N SER A 32 -18.01 1.91 2.97
CA SER A 32 -18.87 1.61 1.81
C SER A 32 -19.12 0.12 1.62
N ILE A 33 -18.31 -0.75 2.24
CA ILE A 33 -18.36 -2.21 2.07
C ILE A 33 -18.82 -2.94 3.34
N ASN A 34 -19.31 -4.17 3.13
CA ASN A 34 -19.64 -5.13 4.19
C ASN A 34 -18.97 -6.48 3.86
N PRO A 35 -17.68 -6.66 4.21
CA PRO A 35 -16.93 -7.86 3.87
C PRO A 35 -17.28 -9.03 4.80
N LYS A 36 -17.22 -10.27 4.27
CA LYS A 36 -17.26 -11.49 5.08
C LYS A 36 -15.87 -11.86 5.61
N GLN A 37 -14.83 -11.54 4.82
CA GLN A 37 -13.44 -11.80 5.15
C GLN A 37 -12.55 -10.66 4.67
N VAL A 38 -11.55 -10.31 5.48
CA VAL A 38 -10.56 -9.25 5.19
C VAL A 38 -9.16 -9.85 5.28
N VAL A 39 -8.34 -9.59 4.30
CA VAL A 39 -6.90 -9.89 4.32
C VAL A 39 -6.14 -8.57 4.28
N LEU A 40 -5.46 -8.26 5.36
CA LEU A 40 -4.51 -7.17 5.48
C LEU A 40 -3.15 -7.72 5.04
N ASN A 41 -2.77 -7.45 3.79
CA ASN A 41 -1.66 -8.15 3.14
C ASN A 41 -0.32 -7.42 3.25
N GLY A 42 0.11 -7.12 4.47
CA GLY A 42 1.40 -6.52 4.79
C GLY A 42 1.46 -5.01 4.65
N ASP A 43 2.44 -4.42 5.32
CA ASP A 43 2.71 -2.99 5.34
C ASP A 43 1.49 -2.15 5.77
N ILE A 44 0.79 -2.66 6.78
CA ILE A 44 -0.41 -2.01 7.32
C ILE A 44 -0.02 -0.86 8.23
N VAL A 45 0.98 -1.08 9.09
CA VAL A 45 1.57 -0.06 9.97
C VAL A 45 3.03 0.11 9.60
N ASP A 46 3.45 1.32 9.28
CA ASP A 46 4.85 1.60 9.01
C ASP A 46 5.60 1.79 10.33
N ILE A 47 6.16 0.70 10.86
CA ILE A 47 6.91 0.73 12.11
C ILE A 47 8.30 1.34 11.91
N TRP A 48 8.85 1.29 10.69
CA TRP A 48 10.18 1.85 10.38
C TRP A 48 10.20 3.37 10.34
N GLN A 49 9.15 3.98 9.76
CA GLN A 49 9.01 5.43 9.68
C GLN A 49 8.13 5.99 10.80
N PHE A 50 7.77 5.13 11.77
CA PHE A 50 6.89 5.52 12.87
C PHE A 50 7.47 6.72 13.62
N ASN A 51 6.87 7.89 13.39
CA ASN A 51 7.16 9.08 14.17
C ASN A 51 6.25 9.08 15.40
N LYS A 52 6.81 8.99 16.60
CA LYS A 52 6.08 9.02 17.88
C LYS A 52 5.17 10.25 18.03
N ARG A 53 5.44 11.32 17.26
CA ARG A 53 4.67 12.57 17.27
C ARG A 53 3.59 12.61 16.16
N TYR A 54 3.57 11.64 15.22
CA TYR A 54 2.65 11.63 14.11
C TYR A 54 1.77 10.37 14.10
N TRP A 55 0.60 10.51 14.68
CA TRP A 55 -0.46 9.52 14.59
C TRP A 55 -1.82 10.24 14.53
N PRO A 56 -2.23 10.70 13.35
CA PRO A 56 -3.45 11.49 13.20
C PRO A 56 -4.72 10.70 13.58
N LYS A 57 -5.78 11.41 13.92
CA LYS A 57 -7.08 10.82 14.29
C LYS A 57 -7.66 9.93 13.17
N SER A 58 -7.34 10.21 11.90
CA SER A 58 -7.75 9.39 10.75
C SER A 58 -7.14 7.99 10.80
N HIS A 59 -5.86 7.85 11.14
CA HIS A 59 -5.20 6.54 11.30
C HIS A 59 -5.85 5.72 12.40
N MET A 60 -6.14 6.34 13.54
CA MET A 60 -6.88 5.66 14.63
C MET A 60 -8.30 5.25 14.21
N LYS A 61 -8.96 6.03 13.35
CA LYS A 61 -10.29 5.65 12.82
C LYS A 61 -10.23 4.43 11.90
N VAL A 62 -9.15 4.26 11.12
CA VAL A 62 -8.93 3.03 10.33
C VAL A 62 -8.83 1.83 11.25
N VAL A 63 -7.95 1.90 12.27
CA VAL A 63 -7.79 0.83 13.27
C VAL A 63 -9.13 0.50 13.94
N LYS A 64 -9.89 1.52 14.33
CA LYS A 64 -11.22 1.34 14.95
C LYS A 64 -12.17 0.57 14.02
N LEU A 65 -12.23 0.90 12.74
CA LEU A 65 -13.10 0.21 11.76
C LEU A 65 -12.71 -1.26 11.59
N LEU A 66 -11.41 -1.57 11.55
CA LEU A 66 -10.92 -2.95 11.49
C LEU A 66 -11.30 -3.72 12.76
N MET A 67 -11.15 -3.11 13.95
CA MET A 67 -11.58 -3.70 15.22
C MET A 67 -13.10 -3.91 15.28
N GLU A 68 -13.89 -2.99 14.73
CA GLU A 68 -15.35 -3.17 14.65
C GLU A 68 -15.73 -4.37 13.76
N TRP A 69 -15.01 -4.66 12.70
CA TRP A 69 -15.22 -5.86 11.90
C TRP A 69 -14.87 -7.13 12.68
N ILE A 70 -13.74 -7.15 13.37
CA ILE A 70 -13.33 -8.28 14.22
C ILE A 70 -14.40 -8.56 15.29
N THR A 71 -14.88 -7.54 15.97
CA THR A 71 -15.91 -7.70 17.02
C THR A 71 -17.27 -8.15 16.47
N LYS A 72 -17.56 -7.91 15.19
CA LYS A 72 -18.74 -8.42 14.49
C LYS A 72 -18.55 -9.83 13.92
N GLY A 73 -17.41 -10.47 14.16
CA GLY A 73 -17.13 -11.82 13.71
C GLY A 73 -16.64 -11.90 12.24
N VAL A 74 -16.33 -10.77 11.60
CA VAL A 74 -15.67 -10.77 10.29
C VAL A 74 -14.29 -11.39 10.44
N LYS A 75 -13.93 -12.35 9.60
CA LYS A 75 -12.60 -12.97 9.61
C LYS A 75 -11.57 -11.95 9.10
N VAL A 76 -10.60 -11.60 9.93
CA VAL A 76 -9.52 -10.67 9.57
C VAL A 76 -8.17 -11.37 9.71
N HIS A 77 -7.47 -11.52 8.59
CA HIS A 77 -6.12 -12.08 8.54
C HIS A 77 -5.12 -10.95 8.33
N TYR A 78 -4.18 -10.83 9.24
CA TYR A 78 -3.05 -9.91 9.13
C TYR A 78 -1.85 -10.69 8.63
N ILE A 79 -1.44 -10.45 7.39
CA ILE A 79 -0.19 -10.93 6.82
C ILE A 79 0.87 -9.86 7.07
N THR A 80 2.05 -10.26 7.48
CA THR A 80 3.13 -9.32 7.81
C THR A 80 3.93 -8.95 6.57
N GLY A 81 4.26 -7.66 6.43
CA GLY A 81 5.16 -7.13 5.43
C GLY A 81 6.54 -6.77 6.00
N ASN A 82 7.34 -6.02 5.24
CA ASN A 82 8.66 -5.57 5.68
C ASN A 82 8.60 -4.34 6.58
N HIS A 83 7.64 -3.41 6.39
CA HIS A 83 7.48 -2.24 7.26
C HIS A 83 6.88 -2.58 8.63
N ASP A 84 6.18 -3.68 8.72
CA ASP A 84 5.64 -4.22 9.98
C ASP A 84 6.22 -5.58 10.35
N GLU A 85 7.47 -5.88 9.93
CA GLU A 85 8.16 -7.16 10.16
C GLU A 85 8.23 -7.59 11.64
N MET A 86 8.19 -6.65 12.57
CA MET A 86 8.13 -6.94 14.00
C MET A 86 6.93 -7.80 14.38
N MET A 87 5.84 -7.72 13.61
CA MET A 87 4.63 -8.52 13.80
C MET A 87 4.84 -10.00 13.46
N ARG A 88 5.92 -10.37 12.73
CA ARG A 88 6.26 -11.76 12.41
C ARG A 88 6.52 -12.62 13.66
N LYS A 89 6.95 -11.98 14.76
CA LYS A 89 7.12 -12.65 16.06
C LYS A 89 5.80 -13.20 16.61
N PHE A 90 4.68 -12.68 16.15
CA PHE A 90 3.34 -13.10 16.54
C PHE A 90 2.66 -13.97 15.47
N SER A 91 3.41 -14.45 14.47
CA SER A 91 2.86 -15.37 13.46
C SER A 91 2.32 -16.63 14.12
N GLY A 92 1.11 -17.02 13.74
CA GLY A 92 0.35 -18.10 14.37
C GLY A 92 -0.58 -17.66 15.50
N PHE A 93 -0.54 -16.37 15.88
CA PHE A 93 -1.49 -15.84 16.86
C PHE A 93 -2.91 -15.81 16.29
N ASN A 94 -3.87 -16.28 17.10
CA ASN A 94 -5.29 -16.30 16.77
C ASN A 94 -6.11 -15.79 17.95
N LEU A 95 -7.00 -14.84 17.69
CA LEU A 95 -7.92 -14.28 18.68
C LEU A 95 -9.32 -14.14 18.04
N GLY A 96 -10.17 -15.12 18.29
CA GLY A 96 -11.51 -15.16 17.69
C GLY A 96 -11.47 -15.15 16.17
N SER A 97 -11.95 -14.09 15.55
CA SER A 97 -11.96 -13.92 14.09
C SER A 97 -10.70 -13.24 13.52
N PHE A 98 -9.72 -12.89 14.38
CA PHE A 98 -8.45 -12.26 13.98
C PHE A 98 -7.28 -13.24 14.02
N SER A 99 -6.42 -13.21 13.01
CA SER A 99 -5.19 -13.99 12.98
C SER A 99 -4.01 -13.20 12.40
N ILE A 100 -2.79 -13.52 12.87
CA ILE A 100 -1.54 -13.00 12.32
C ILE A 100 -0.78 -14.15 11.68
N VAL A 101 -0.42 -14.01 10.41
CA VAL A 101 0.27 -15.05 9.63
C VAL A 101 1.32 -14.43 8.70
N ASN A 102 2.29 -15.22 8.23
CA ASN A 102 3.26 -14.76 7.23
C ASN A 102 2.79 -14.98 5.80
N LYS A 103 1.90 -15.93 5.59
CA LYS A 103 1.23 -16.24 4.33
C LYS A 103 -0.11 -16.91 4.62
N LEU A 104 -1.02 -16.85 3.67
CA LEU A 104 -2.35 -17.42 3.79
C LEU A 104 -2.70 -18.22 2.54
N VAL A 105 -3.27 -19.40 2.72
CA VAL A 105 -3.88 -20.16 1.63
C VAL A 105 -5.37 -20.24 1.87
N LEU A 106 -6.15 -19.75 0.92
CA LEU A 106 -7.61 -19.79 0.97
C LEU A 106 -8.16 -20.70 -0.12
N ASN A 107 -9.21 -21.43 0.21
CA ASN A 107 -10.05 -22.06 -0.80
C ASN A 107 -11.20 -21.10 -1.12
N VAL A 108 -11.26 -20.66 -2.36
CA VAL A 108 -12.25 -19.69 -2.85
C VAL A 108 -13.07 -20.36 -3.94
N HIS A 109 -14.25 -20.88 -3.59
CA HIS A 109 -15.12 -21.63 -4.50
C HIS A 109 -14.43 -22.79 -5.26
N GLY A 110 -13.64 -23.59 -4.52
CA GLY A 110 -12.92 -24.73 -5.07
C GLY A 110 -11.54 -24.41 -5.68
N LYS A 111 -11.21 -23.12 -5.81
CA LYS A 111 -9.90 -22.65 -6.29
C LYS A 111 -8.99 -22.25 -5.13
N LYS A 112 -7.71 -22.59 -5.24
CA LYS A 112 -6.71 -22.30 -4.21
C LYS A 112 -6.05 -20.93 -4.47
N ALA A 113 -6.16 -20.02 -3.50
CA ALA A 113 -5.49 -18.72 -3.53
C ALA A 113 -4.33 -18.69 -2.52
N TRP A 114 -3.11 -18.45 -2.99
CA TRP A 114 -1.93 -18.21 -2.17
C TRP A 114 -1.73 -16.70 -2.03
N ILE A 115 -1.74 -16.21 -0.78
CA ILE A 115 -1.67 -14.80 -0.46
C ILE A 115 -0.46 -14.55 0.46
N PHE A 116 0.39 -13.63 0.10
CA PHE A 116 1.55 -13.20 0.88
C PHE A 116 1.93 -11.77 0.47
N HIS A 117 2.70 -11.07 1.30
CA HIS A 117 3.02 -9.67 1.01
C HIS A 117 3.90 -9.51 -0.23
N GLY A 118 5.03 -10.20 -0.28
CA GLY A 118 5.95 -10.17 -1.43
C GLY A 118 7.39 -9.86 -1.07
N ASP A 119 7.66 -9.24 0.05
CA ASP A 119 8.98 -8.80 0.52
C ASP A 119 10.02 -9.92 0.66
N VAL A 120 9.59 -11.18 0.74
CA VAL A 120 10.48 -12.35 0.75
C VAL A 120 11.35 -12.45 -0.50
N PHE A 121 10.93 -11.86 -1.61
CA PHE A 121 11.70 -11.85 -2.85
C PHE A 121 12.79 -10.79 -2.89
N ASP A 122 12.76 -9.79 -2.00
CA ASP A 122 13.80 -8.76 -1.88
C ASP A 122 15.16 -9.35 -1.50
N VAL A 123 15.17 -10.43 -0.72
CA VAL A 123 16.39 -11.10 -0.27
C VAL A 123 17.06 -11.86 -1.42
N THR A 124 16.27 -12.41 -2.33
CA THR A 124 16.74 -13.18 -3.49
C THR A 124 17.18 -12.26 -4.64
N MET A 125 16.58 -11.08 -4.74
CA MET A 125 16.90 -10.07 -5.74
C MET A 125 17.82 -8.99 -5.16
N GLN A 126 19.07 -9.32 -4.85
CA GLN A 126 20.09 -8.58 -4.08
C GLN A 126 20.27 -7.06 -4.30
N HIS A 127 19.39 -6.39 -5.04
CA HIS A 127 19.48 -4.95 -5.30
C HIS A 127 18.39 -4.09 -4.64
N SER A 128 17.38 -4.68 -4.01
CA SER A 128 16.17 -3.94 -3.61
C SER A 128 16.28 -3.25 -2.26
N LYS A 129 17.01 -3.78 -1.27
CA LYS A 129 17.14 -3.12 0.04
C LYS A 129 17.77 -1.72 -0.05
N TRP A 130 18.66 -1.50 -1.01
CA TRP A 130 19.25 -0.17 -1.23
C TRP A 130 18.28 0.76 -1.98
N LEU A 131 17.51 0.22 -2.94
CA LEU A 131 16.48 0.95 -3.69
C LEU A 131 15.25 1.30 -2.80
N ALA A 132 14.80 0.38 -1.94
CA ALA A 132 13.72 0.64 -0.99
C ALA A 132 14.15 1.71 0.04
N LYS A 133 15.38 1.64 0.55
CA LYS A 133 15.91 2.65 1.46
C LYS A 133 16.16 4.01 0.77
N MET A 134 16.49 4.02 -0.51
CA MET A 134 16.56 5.24 -1.33
C MET A 134 15.17 5.74 -1.75
N GLY A 135 14.21 4.85 -2.00
CA GLY A 135 12.84 5.22 -2.32
C GLY A 135 12.15 5.94 -1.16
N ALA A 136 12.22 5.41 0.04
CA ALA A 136 11.59 6.01 1.22
C ALA A 136 12.20 7.37 1.60
N ILE A 137 13.53 7.55 1.49
CA ILE A 137 14.20 8.83 1.76
C ILE A 137 14.18 9.74 0.52
N GLY A 138 14.17 9.14 -0.67
CA GLY A 138 14.30 9.86 -1.94
C GLY A 138 12.99 10.43 -2.47
N TYR A 139 11.87 9.78 -2.22
CA TYR A 139 10.59 10.18 -2.82
C TYR A 139 10.06 11.48 -2.19
N ASP A 140 9.97 11.55 -0.88
CA ASP A 140 9.57 12.77 -0.18
C ASP A 140 10.59 13.91 -0.39
N THR A 141 11.88 13.55 -0.39
CA THR A 141 12.96 14.50 -0.66
C THR A 141 12.99 14.91 -2.14
N LEU A 142 12.69 14.01 -3.08
CA LEU A 142 12.60 14.33 -4.51
C LEU A 142 11.39 15.20 -4.84
N ILE A 143 10.23 14.99 -4.21
CA ILE A 143 9.08 15.87 -4.35
C ILE A 143 9.41 17.29 -3.85
N LEU A 144 10.08 17.40 -2.69
CA LEU A 144 10.51 18.69 -2.13
C LEU A 144 11.59 19.35 -2.98
N ILE A 145 12.61 18.60 -3.44
CA ILE A 145 13.67 19.09 -4.29
C ILE A 145 13.12 19.46 -5.67
N ASN A 146 12.25 18.67 -6.27
CA ASN A 146 11.66 18.98 -7.57
C ASN A 146 10.77 20.24 -7.51
N SER A 147 10.02 20.43 -6.42
CA SER A 147 9.25 21.65 -6.17
C SER A 147 10.16 22.87 -5.95
N ALA A 148 11.22 22.72 -5.17
CA ALA A 148 12.19 23.79 -4.90
C ALA A 148 13.03 24.14 -6.15
N VAL A 149 13.49 23.13 -6.89
CA VAL A 149 14.26 23.28 -8.13
C VAL A 149 13.37 23.91 -9.22
N ASN A 150 12.15 23.45 -9.41
CA ASN A 150 11.23 24.05 -10.38
C ASN A 150 10.87 25.50 -10.00
N PHE A 151 10.76 25.83 -8.72
CA PHE A 151 10.56 27.18 -8.24
C PHE A 151 11.78 28.06 -8.54
N CYS A 152 13.02 27.59 -8.28
CA CYS A 152 14.26 28.30 -8.56
C CYS A 152 14.52 28.48 -10.07
N TYR A 153 14.29 27.45 -10.89
CA TYR A 153 14.45 27.52 -12.35
C TYR A 153 13.43 28.47 -13.01
N LYS A 154 12.19 28.46 -12.52
CA LYS A 154 11.15 29.40 -12.97
C LYS A 154 11.51 30.87 -12.68
N LYS A 155 12.24 31.09 -11.56
CA LYS A 155 12.71 32.42 -11.16
C LYS A 155 13.97 32.88 -11.91
N LEU A 156 14.77 31.95 -12.44
CA LEU A 156 16.03 32.21 -13.16
C LEU A 156 15.89 32.18 -14.69
N GLY A 157 14.68 32.03 -15.24
CA GLY A 157 14.41 32.08 -16.70
C GLY A 157 15.10 30.96 -17.50
N ARG A 158 15.55 29.86 -16.84
CA ARG A 158 16.21 28.74 -17.50
C ARG A 158 15.23 27.58 -17.67
N GLY A 159 15.24 26.98 -18.88
CA GLY A 159 14.40 25.85 -19.22
C GLY A 159 14.76 24.56 -18.45
N PRO A 160 13.90 23.53 -18.49
CA PRO A 160 14.07 22.32 -17.68
C PRO A 160 15.32 21.56 -18.08
N VAL A 161 16.15 21.19 -17.09
CA VAL A 161 17.35 20.37 -17.29
C VAL A 161 16.95 18.93 -17.61
N SER A 162 17.42 18.42 -18.75
CA SER A 162 17.22 17.05 -19.18
C SER A 162 17.90 16.04 -18.24
N MET A 163 17.16 15.53 -17.25
CA MET A 163 17.56 14.38 -16.42
C MET A 163 17.33 13.02 -17.13
N SER A 164 17.21 13.03 -18.47
CA SER A 164 16.61 11.93 -19.25
C SER A 164 17.32 10.57 -19.16
N LYS A 165 18.65 10.52 -18.98
CA LYS A 165 19.40 9.25 -19.01
C LYS A 165 19.37 8.49 -17.68
N LYS A 166 19.47 9.20 -16.54
CA LYS A 166 19.33 8.59 -15.20
C LYS A 166 17.91 8.10 -14.95
N ILE A 167 16.91 8.91 -15.33
CA ILE A 167 15.48 8.55 -15.22
C ILE A 167 15.17 7.33 -16.10
N LYS A 168 15.62 7.28 -17.37
CA LYS A 168 15.44 6.11 -18.23
C LYS A 168 16.03 4.82 -17.64
N ASN A 169 17.21 4.89 -17.05
CA ASN A 169 17.85 3.71 -16.44
C ASN A 169 17.14 3.26 -15.17
N SER A 170 16.67 4.20 -14.33
CA SER A 170 15.89 3.89 -13.13
C SER A 170 14.54 3.25 -13.50
N VAL A 171 13.84 3.79 -14.50
CA VAL A 171 12.58 3.21 -15.00
C VAL A 171 12.80 1.80 -15.55
N LYS A 172 13.85 1.57 -16.37
CA LYS A 172 14.16 0.22 -16.86
C LYS A 172 14.45 -0.77 -15.74
N SER A 173 15.18 -0.35 -14.70
CA SER A 173 15.48 -1.20 -13.55
C SER A 173 14.22 -1.53 -12.75
N ALA A 174 13.34 -0.55 -12.55
CA ALA A 174 12.06 -0.76 -11.87
C ALA A 174 11.16 -1.73 -12.66
N VAL A 175 10.99 -1.53 -13.96
CA VAL A 175 10.20 -2.43 -14.82
C VAL A 175 10.77 -3.85 -14.81
N LYS A 176 12.10 -4.01 -14.88
CA LYS A 176 12.73 -5.33 -14.79
C LYS A 176 12.48 -5.98 -13.42
N PHE A 177 12.55 -5.22 -12.35
CA PHE A 177 12.25 -5.71 -11.00
C PHE A 177 10.81 -6.20 -10.89
N ILE A 178 9.84 -5.39 -11.32
CA ILE A 178 8.42 -5.73 -11.34
C ILE A 178 8.18 -7.02 -12.12
N ASN A 179 8.67 -7.11 -13.34
CA ASN A 179 8.49 -8.29 -14.19
C ASN A 179 9.12 -9.56 -13.56
N ASN A 180 10.30 -9.45 -12.96
CA ASN A 180 10.94 -10.57 -12.29
C ASN A 180 10.15 -11.01 -11.04
N PHE A 181 9.62 -10.06 -10.28
CA PHE A 181 8.80 -10.33 -9.10
C PHE A 181 7.53 -11.10 -9.46
N GLU A 182 6.80 -10.62 -10.44
CA GLU A 182 5.55 -11.20 -10.89
C GLU A 182 5.75 -12.61 -11.45
N GLN A 183 6.78 -12.77 -12.31
CA GLN A 183 7.10 -14.07 -12.88
C GLN A 183 7.53 -15.06 -11.79
N THR A 184 8.38 -14.65 -10.85
CA THR A 184 8.81 -15.52 -9.74
C THR A 184 7.63 -15.96 -8.87
N ALA A 185 6.73 -15.04 -8.53
CA ALA A 185 5.53 -15.36 -7.75
C ALA A 185 4.62 -16.34 -8.49
N ALA A 186 4.45 -16.13 -9.80
CA ALA A 186 3.64 -16.99 -10.66
C ALA A 186 4.26 -18.39 -10.81
N ASP A 187 5.56 -18.49 -11.05
CA ASP A 187 6.25 -19.77 -11.21
C ASP A 187 6.11 -20.64 -9.96
N ILE A 188 6.33 -20.07 -8.77
CA ILE A 188 6.14 -20.77 -7.51
C ILE A 188 4.67 -21.21 -7.32
N ALA A 189 3.72 -20.35 -7.70
CA ALA A 189 2.31 -20.66 -7.57
C ALA A 189 1.88 -21.79 -8.52
N ILE A 190 2.38 -21.81 -9.77
CA ILE A 190 2.13 -22.87 -10.74
C ILE A 190 2.72 -24.20 -10.26
N GLU A 191 3.97 -24.20 -9.78
CA GLU A 191 4.63 -25.40 -9.24
C GLU A 191 3.90 -26.02 -8.05
N ASN A 192 3.17 -25.18 -7.27
CA ASN A 192 2.40 -25.62 -6.09
C ASN A 192 0.89 -25.75 -6.39
N GLU A 193 0.48 -25.74 -7.64
CA GLU A 193 -0.91 -25.95 -8.07
C GLU A 193 -1.90 -24.96 -7.44
N PHE A 194 -1.53 -23.67 -7.37
CA PHE A 194 -2.42 -22.59 -7.00
C PHE A 194 -3.10 -22.00 -8.23
N ASP A 195 -4.39 -21.67 -8.09
CA ASP A 195 -5.17 -20.98 -9.13
C ASP A 195 -4.94 -19.46 -9.11
N TYR A 196 -4.67 -18.93 -7.92
CA TYR A 196 -4.45 -17.51 -7.68
C TYR A 196 -3.18 -17.30 -6.84
N VAL A 197 -2.38 -16.31 -7.23
CA VAL A 197 -1.31 -15.74 -6.41
C VAL A 197 -1.59 -14.27 -6.17
N ILE A 198 -1.65 -13.86 -4.90
CA ILE A 198 -2.06 -12.51 -4.49
C ILE A 198 -0.94 -11.87 -3.68
N CYS A 199 -0.44 -10.73 -4.15
CA CYS A 199 0.66 -9.98 -3.57
C CYS A 199 0.29 -8.52 -3.28
N GLY A 200 1.15 -7.81 -2.55
CA GLY A 200 1.26 -6.37 -2.41
C GLY A 200 2.66 -5.91 -2.76
N HIS A 201 3.30 -5.12 -1.90
CA HIS A 201 4.72 -4.78 -1.84
C HIS A 201 5.27 -3.92 -2.98
N ILE A 202 5.00 -4.26 -4.23
CA ILE A 202 5.54 -3.54 -5.39
C ILE A 202 4.67 -2.35 -5.83
N HIS A 203 3.56 -2.10 -5.13
CA HIS A 203 2.61 -1.00 -5.40
C HIS A 203 2.12 -0.93 -6.86
N GLN A 204 1.95 -2.09 -7.51
CA GLN A 204 1.49 -2.18 -8.90
C GLN A 204 0.17 -2.94 -8.96
N PRO A 205 -0.98 -2.23 -8.84
CA PRO A 205 -2.29 -2.88 -8.81
C PRO A 205 -2.61 -3.52 -10.16
N GLU A 206 -2.76 -4.85 -10.19
CA GLU A 206 -2.99 -5.58 -11.42
C GLU A 206 -3.75 -6.89 -11.20
N ILE A 207 -4.48 -7.33 -12.22
CA ILE A 207 -5.04 -8.67 -12.34
C ILE A 207 -4.71 -9.17 -13.74
N LYS A 208 -3.89 -10.22 -13.84
CA LYS A 208 -3.50 -10.81 -15.13
C LYS A 208 -3.25 -12.30 -15.03
N SER A 209 -3.41 -13.00 -16.14
CA SER A 209 -2.96 -14.40 -16.26
C SER A 209 -1.46 -14.42 -16.59
N VAL A 210 -0.71 -15.19 -15.82
CA VAL A 210 0.71 -15.48 -16.08
C VAL A 210 0.85 -16.96 -16.35
N GLN A 211 1.65 -17.32 -17.35
CA GLN A 211 1.86 -18.70 -17.76
C GLN A 211 3.35 -19.01 -17.96
N ASN A 212 3.69 -20.28 -17.78
CA ASN A 212 4.99 -20.85 -18.12
C ASN A 212 4.78 -22.23 -18.76
N ASP A 213 5.86 -22.97 -19.00
CA ASP A 213 5.80 -24.28 -19.62
C ASP A 213 5.02 -25.33 -18.82
N ASN A 214 4.81 -25.13 -17.51
CA ASN A 214 4.15 -26.05 -16.59
C ASN A 214 2.67 -25.73 -16.33
N GLY A 215 2.20 -24.54 -16.71
CA GLY A 215 0.80 -24.15 -16.47
C GLY A 215 0.55 -22.65 -16.47
N SER A 216 -0.56 -22.28 -15.86
CA SER A 216 -0.95 -20.86 -15.72
C SER A 216 -1.56 -20.58 -14.36
N VAL A 217 -1.39 -19.35 -13.88
CA VAL A 217 -1.98 -18.84 -12.65
C VAL A 217 -2.51 -17.44 -12.86
N MET A 218 -3.57 -17.07 -12.14
CA MET A 218 -4.00 -15.69 -12.08
C MET A 218 -3.18 -14.94 -11.04
N TYR A 219 -2.34 -14.01 -11.50
CA TYR A 219 -1.58 -13.09 -10.66
C TYR A 219 -2.43 -11.85 -10.32
N LEU A 220 -2.47 -11.49 -9.04
CA LEU A 220 -3.20 -10.33 -8.54
C LEU A 220 -2.31 -9.52 -7.60
N ASN A 221 -2.30 -8.20 -7.75
CA ASN A 221 -1.66 -7.29 -6.82
C ASN A 221 -2.68 -6.25 -6.32
N SER A 222 -2.76 -6.09 -5.00
CA SER A 222 -3.73 -5.17 -4.38
C SER A 222 -3.37 -3.69 -4.53
N GLY A 223 -2.16 -3.39 -4.98
CA GLY A 223 -1.66 -2.02 -5.02
C GLY A 223 -1.40 -1.47 -3.62
N ASP A 224 -1.77 -0.23 -3.38
CA ASP A 224 -1.46 0.48 -2.14
C ASP A 224 -2.50 1.57 -1.81
N TRP A 225 -2.37 2.16 -0.61
CA TRP A 225 -3.16 3.33 -0.15
C TRP A 225 -2.31 4.59 0.05
N ILE A 226 -1.21 4.70 -0.75
CA ILE A 226 -0.31 5.85 -0.81
C ILE A 226 -0.45 6.58 -2.15
N GLU A 227 -0.38 5.84 -3.28
CA GLU A 227 -0.40 6.40 -4.63
C GLU A 227 -1.63 5.95 -5.42
N ASN A 228 -1.93 4.64 -5.39
CA ASN A 228 -2.93 4.04 -6.26
C ASN A 228 -4.34 3.99 -5.64
N LEU A 229 -4.47 3.95 -4.33
CA LEU A 229 -5.72 3.84 -3.57
C LEU A 229 -6.60 2.69 -4.08
N THR A 230 -6.04 1.49 -4.08
CA THR A 230 -6.65 0.29 -4.65
C THR A 230 -6.79 -0.84 -3.63
N SER A 231 -7.65 -1.79 -3.93
CA SER A 231 -7.85 -3.04 -3.18
C SER A 231 -8.35 -4.13 -4.12
N LEU A 232 -8.17 -5.39 -3.74
CA LEU A 232 -8.80 -6.50 -4.45
C LEU A 232 -10.09 -6.89 -3.74
N GLU A 233 -11.16 -7.04 -4.49
CA GLU A 233 -12.46 -7.51 -4.01
C GLU A 233 -12.84 -8.80 -4.70
N TYR A 234 -13.19 -9.83 -3.92
CA TYR A 234 -13.83 -11.03 -4.46
C TYR A 234 -15.35 -10.91 -4.28
N VAL A 235 -16.07 -10.84 -5.37
CA VAL A 235 -17.51 -10.61 -5.39
C VAL A 235 -18.16 -11.51 -6.42
N LYS A 236 -19.15 -12.29 -6.02
CA LYS A 236 -19.95 -13.17 -6.92
C LYS A 236 -19.09 -14.13 -7.77
N GLY A 237 -18.02 -14.66 -7.20
CA GLY A 237 -17.17 -15.64 -7.87
C GLY A 237 -16.01 -15.07 -8.67
N GLU A 238 -15.80 -13.76 -8.67
CA GLU A 238 -14.77 -13.08 -9.45
C GLU A 238 -13.93 -12.13 -8.61
N TRP A 239 -12.63 -12.07 -8.88
CA TRP A 239 -11.73 -11.04 -8.39
C TRP A 239 -11.87 -9.77 -9.21
N LYS A 240 -11.96 -8.62 -8.54
CA LYS A 240 -12.02 -7.28 -9.13
C LYS A 240 -11.02 -6.37 -8.46
N LEU A 241 -10.37 -5.54 -9.26
CA LEU A 241 -9.54 -4.45 -8.75
C LEU A 241 -10.45 -3.25 -8.48
N TYR A 242 -10.60 -2.91 -7.21
CA TYR A 242 -11.24 -1.68 -6.79
C TYR A 242 -10.25 -0.50 -6.92
N ARG A 243 -10.71 0.61 -7.47
CA ARG A 243 -10.00 1.88 -7.52
C ARG A 243 -10.85 2.97 -6.89
N TYR A 244 -10.28 3.70 -5.96
CA TYR A 244 -10.99 4.77 -5.25
C TYR A 244 -11.43 5.89 -6.20
N GLU A 245 -10.61 6.21 -7.20
CA GLU A 245 -10.91 7.24 -8.20
C GLU A 245 -12.12 6.91 -9.08
N ASP A 246 -12.42 5.62 -9.29
CA ASP A 246 -13.53 5.16 -10.11
C ASP A 246 -14.84 5.00 -9.30
N ASP A 247 -14.81 5.17 -7.97
CA ASP A 247 -15.97 4.96 -7.11
C ASP A 247 -16.92 6.16 -7.16
N MET A 248 -17.90 6.08 -8.07
CA MET A 248 -18.92 7.12 -8.29
C MET A 248 -19.73 7.44 -7.02
N TYR A 249 -19.92 6.49 -6.10
CA TYR A 249 -20.64 6.73 -4.84
C TYR A 249 -19.83 7.60 -3.88
N ILE A 250 -18.51 7.46 -3.91
CA ILE A 250 -17.60 8.28 -3.11
C ILE A 250 -17.43 9.66 -3.74
N GLN A 251 -17.36 9.74 -5.07
CA GLN A 251 -17.27 11.02 -5.78
C GLN A 251 -18.51 11.89 -5.55
N ALA A 252 -19.71 11.30 -5.61
CA ALA A 252 -20.97 12.01 -5.30
C ALA A 252 -21.02 12.55 -3.85
N TYR A 253 -20.39 11.84 -2.90
CA TYR A 253 -20.32 12.27 -1.50
C TYR A 253 -19.29 13.38 -1.27
N ASN A 254 -18.22 13.45 -2.09
CA ASN A 254 -17.18 14.47 -1.99
C ASN A 254 -17.64 15.82 -2.54
N SER A 255 -18.59 15.85 -3.47
CA SER A 255 -19.16 17.11 -4.01
C SER A 255 -19.97 17.89 -2.99
N ASP A 256 -20.43 17.23 -1.90
CA ASP A 256 -21.24 17.87 -0.85
C ASP A 256 -20.44 18.26 0.42
N SER A 257 -19.15 17.91 0.54
CA SER A 257 -18.36 18.16 1.75
C SER A 257 -17.23 19.18 1.53
N ASN A 258 -17.48 20.38 2.01
CA ASN A 258 -16.61 21.53 2.30
C ASN A 258 -15.09 21.42 2.09
N ASP A 259 -14.56 22.19 1.13
CA ASP A 259 -13.15 22.52 0.87
C ASP A 259 -12.40 23.18 2.04
N HIS A 260 -13.10 23.70 3.06
CA HIS A 260 -12.49 24.42 4.17
C HIS A 260 -11.69 23.53 5.16
N VAL A 261 -12.08 22.27 5.34
CA VAL A 261 -11.39 21.36 6.28
C VAL A 261 -10.07 20.86 5.67
N GLU A 262 -10.03 20.64 4.37
CA GLU A 262 -8.84 20.15 3.66
C GLU A 262 -7.72 21.21 3.62
N MET A 263 -8.08 22.48 3.55
CA MET A 263 -7.12 23.60 3.53
C MET A 263 -6.45 23.81 4.91
N LEU A 264 -7.17 23.58 6.01
CA LEU A 264 -6.62 23.64 7.37
C LEU A 264 -5.64 22.50 7.65
N GLU A 265 -5.95 21.28 7.20
CA GLU A 265 -5.08 20.12 7.40
C GLU A 265 -3.81 20.16 6.54
N LYS A 266 -3.88 20.68 5.32
CA LYS A 266 -2.68 20.96 4.48
C LYS A 266 -1.78 22.01 5.13
N LYS A 267 -2.34 22.98 5.83
CA LYS A 267 -1.59 24.00 6.56
C LYS A 267 -0.90 23.42 7.80
N GLU A 268 -1.58 22.58 8.55
CA GLU A 268 -1.02 21.86 9.71
C GLU A 268 0.08 20.89 9.27
N LEU A 269 -0.11 20.17 8.18
CA LEU A 269 0.90 19.31 7.57
C LEU A 269 2.15 20.12 7.17
N PHE A 270 1.97 21.24 6.49
CA PHE A 270 3.08 22.11 6.10
C PHE A 270 3.85 22.65 7.32
N GLN A 271 3.14 23.06 8.38
CA GLN A 271 3.76 23.52 9.61
C GLN A 271 4.55 22.41 10.32
N SER A 272 4.03 21.20 10.34
CA SER A 272 4.73 20.02 10.91
C SER A 272 6.01 19.69 10.13
N LEU A 273 5.96 19.67 8.80
CA LEU A 273 7.10 19.44 7.94
C LEU A 273 8.18 20.53 8.09
N MET A 274 7.78 21.80 8.23
CA MET A 274 8.70 22.90 8.46
C MET A 274 9.36 22.83 9.85
N ALA A 275 8.63 22.37 10.86
CA ALA A 275 9.20 22.15 12.19
C ALA A 275 10.26 21.04 12.18
N GLU A 276 9.98 19.90 11.52
CA GLU A 276 10.95 18.80 11.37
C GLU A 276 12.20 19.23 10.56
N PHE A 277 12.01 20.00 9.50
CA PHE A 277 13.13 20.54 8.72
C PHE A 277 14.03 21.45 9.57
N ASN A 278 13.43 22.34 10.35
CA ASN A 278 14.18 23.23 11.24
C ASN A 278 14.93 22.46 12.32
N ASP A 279 14.34 21.41 12.90
CA ASP A 279 14.99 20.53 13.89
C ASP A 279 16.17 19.74 13.26
N MET A 280 16.04 19.27 12.02
CA MET A 280 17.13 18.62 11.29
C MET A 280 18.29 19.58 10.97
N VAL A 281 17.98 20.84 10.62
CA VAL A 281 18.99 21.88 10.36
C VAL A 281 19.69 22.24 11.65
N ALA A 282 18.97 22.44 12.74
CA ALA A 282 19.53 22.77 14.06
C ALA A 282 20.44 21.66 14.59
N SER A 283 20.07 20.39 14.39
CA SER A 283 20.89 19.24 14.83
C SER A 283 22.18 19.04 14.02
N LYS A 284 22.29 19.61 12.81
CA LYS A 284 23.51 19.59 11.98
C LYS A 284 24.45 20.76 12.25
N VAL A 285 23.95 21.83 12.86
CA VAL A 285 24.77 23.02 13.22
C VAL A 285 25.42 22.87 14.60
N SER A 286 24.98 21.89 15.41
CA SER A 286 25.49 21.59 16.75
C SER A 286 26.51 20.44 16.80
N LYS A 287 27.02 19.99 15.64
CA LYS A 287 28.14 19.07 15.48
C LYS A 287 29.25 19.75 14.69
#